data_8ddd68fe54e1de0178cfef5c02238d5e
#
_entry.id   8ddd68fe54e1de0178cfef5c02238d5e
#
_cell.length_a   1.000
_cell.length_b   1.000
_cell.length_c   1.000
_cell.angle_alpha   90.00
_cell.angle_beta   90.00
_cell.angle_gamma   90.00
#
_symmetry.space_group_name_H-M   'P 1'
#
loop_
_entity.id
_entity.type
_entity.pdbx_description
1 polymer ?
#
loop_
_entity_poly.entity_id
_entity_poly.type
_entity_poly.pdbx_seq_one_letter_code
_entity_poly.pdbx_strand_id
1 'polypeptide(L)'
;MKKIGVYDSETMTLKRYTEDDTGKLIKRPDHEEIMEYEDRHGGLDDLMSGSPMPDEEPTPKEVVEKETVMSKLRGSVNVPEEFKFADDTTFYTMLRNIFRGKNILITGPSGCGKSSLGKILAEITSKEFYSFNFGDTMNPSAKLLGDTKYDKESGTWFKPSRFVNAIQADSFSMLDEVTRDLTGDLANILMPVLDGQKYLALDESEDADSVSVHKGAFFYATANIGREYLGASHDLDRAWKDRFTGGIYELEYLPPQKEKELLQSRNAQLDAYNANKIVDFAKRVR
;
A
#
# COMPACT_ATOMS: atom_id res chain seq x y z
N MET A 1 7.36 -30.50 24.61
CA MET A 1 7.94 -29.92 23.39
C MET A 1 6.91 -29.13 22.63
N LYS A 2 7.13 -27.83 22.45
CA LYS A 2 6.19 -26.92 21.75
C LYS A 2 6.59 -26.84 20.28
N LYS A 3 5.63 -27.02 19.34
CA LYS A 3 5.89 -26.91 17.90
C LYS A 3 5.74 -25.45 17.50
N ILE A 4 6.78 -24.87 16.88
CA ILE A 4 6.82 -23.46 16.46
C ILE A 4 7.07 -23.42 14.97
N GLY A 5 6.23 -22.70 14.22
CA GLY A 5 6.43 -22.40 12.80
C GLY A 5 6.99 -20.99 12.66
N VAL A 6 8.11 -20.83 11.98
CA VAL A 6 8.69 -19.53 11.60
C VAL A 6 8.59 -19.40 10.10
N TYR A 7 7.87 -18.38 9.64
CA TYR A 7 7.75 -18.10 8.22
C TYR A 7 8.96 -17.31 7.72
N ASP A 8 9.67 -17.90 6.79
CA ASP A 8 10.79 -17.26 6.11
C ASP A 8 10.26 -16.48 4.90
N SER A 9 10.24 -15.17 5.03
CA SER A 9 9.71 -14.29 3.98
C SER A 9 10.61 -14.13 2.75
N GLU A 10 11.87 -14.52 2.82
CA GLU A 10 12.79 -14.47 1.67
C GLU A 10 12.62 -15.69 0.76
N THR A 11 12.44 -16.85 1.36
CA THR A 11 12.27 -18.11 0.63
C THR A 11 10.79 -18.48 0.43
N MET A 12 9.85 -17.71 1.03
CA MET A 12 8.40 -17.99 1.03
C MET A 12 8.06 -19.35 1.65
N THR A 13 8.89 -19.86 2.54
CA THR A 13 8.76 -21.20 3.15
C THR A 13 8.47 -21.12 4.64
N LEU A 14 7.70 -22.09 5.14
CA LEU A 14 7.42 -22.25 6.57
C LEU A 14 8.46 -23.20 7.19
N LYS A 15 9.45 -22.65 7.87
CA LYS A 15 10.41 -23.44 8.64
C LYS A 15 9.80 -23.90 9.96
N ARG A 16 9.88 -25.18 10.26
CA ARG A 16 9.28 -25.80 11.46
C ARG A 16 10.36 -26.09 12.49
N TYR A 17 10.12 -25.68 13.73
CA TYR A 17 11.00 -25.88 14.87
C TYR A 17 10.28 -26.63 15.99
N THR A 18 11.04 -27.29 16.85
CA THR A 18 10.57 -27.81 18.13
C THR A 18 11.36 -27.13 19.23
N GLU A 19 10.70 -26.66 20.27
CA GLU A 19 11.34 -26.13 21.47
C GLU A 19 11.62 -27.29 22.43
N ASP A 20 12.87 -27.45 22.85
CA ASP A 20 13.26 -28.44 23.87
C ASP A 20 12.96 -27.93 25.27
N ASP A 21 13.21 -28.78 26.29
CA ASP A 21 12.92 -28.48 27.69
C ASP A 21 13.83 -27.37 28.26
N THR A 22 14.85 -26.94 27.51
CA THR A 22 15.77 -25.84 27.86
C THR A 22 15.38 -24.53 27.18
N GLY A 23 14.35 -24.52 26.33
CA GLY A 23 13.91 -23.35 25.54
C GLY A 23 14.69 -23.14 24.24
N LYS A 24 15.55 -24.09 23.85
CA LYS A 24 16.29 -24.02 22.60
C LYS A 24 15.41 -24.48 21.43
N LEU A 25 15.44 -23.72 20.33
CA LEU A 25 14.73 -24.08 19.10
C LEU A 25 15.57 -25.03 18.25
N ILE A 26 15.04 -26.19 17.95
CA ILE A 26 15.62 -27.21 17.08
C ILE A 26 14.86 -27.19 15.76
N LYS A 27 15.54 -26.95 14.64
CA LYS A 27 14.94 -26.99 13.30
C LYS A 27 14.50 -28.43 12.99
N ARG A 28 13.25 -28.59 12.51
CA ARG A 28 12.82 -29.87 11.95
C ARG A 28 13.20 -29.92 10.48
N PRO A 29 13.72 -31.06 10.01
CA PRO A 29 14.02 -31.25 8.59
C PRO A 29 12.72 -31.15 7.79
N ASP A 30 12.77 -30.56 6.59
CA ASP A 30 11.66 -30.56 5.64
C ASP A 30 11.63 -31.89 4.86
N HIS A 31 10.61 -32.04 4.02
CA HIS A 31 10.40 -33.30 3.31
C HIS A 31 11.56 -33.63 2.33
N GLU A 32 12.15 -32.61 1.70
CA GLU A 32 13.27 -32.80 0.77
C GLU A 32 14.56 -33.18 1.53
N GLU A 33 14.84 -32.53 2.66
CA GLU A 33 15.97 -32.86 3.54
C GLU A 33 15.84 -34.31 4.08
N ILE A 34 14.62 -34.78 4.38
CA ILE A 34 14.36 -36.14 4.82
C ILE A 34 14.64 -37.14 3.69
N MET A 35 14.14 -36.90 2.49
CA MET A 35 14.35 -37.77 1.34
C MET A 35 15.85 -37.86 0.96
N GLU A 36 16.55 -36.74 0.94
CA GLU A 36 17.99 -36.72 0.68
C GLU A 36 18.81 -37.45 1.76
N TYR A 37 18.35 -37.44 3.01
CA TYR A 37 19.01 -38.16 4.09
C TYR A 37 18.79 -39.66 3.99
N GLU A 38 17.57 -40.12 3.67
CA GLU A 38 17.24 -41.52 3.43
C GLU A 38 18.05 -42.12 2.29
N ASP A 39 18.19 -41.37 1.18
CA ASP A 39 18.98 -41.79 0.03
C ASP A 39 20.48 -41.95 0.35
N ARG A 40 21.02 -41.17 1.29
CA ARG A 40 22.43 -41.22 1.67
C ARG A 40 22.73 -42.21 2.80
N HIS A 41 21.81 -42.43 3.75
CA HIS A 41 22.14 -43.11 5.02
C HIS A 41 21.22 -44.30 5.34
N GLY A 42 20.13 -44.52 4.61
CA GLY A 42 19.29 -45.74 4.70
C GLY A 42 18.46 -45.86 5.98
N GLY A 43 18.23 -44.78 6.72
CA GLY A 43 17.34 -44.82 7.89
C GLY A 43 16.99 -43.45 8.48
N LEU A 44 15.77 -43.31 8.94
CA LEU A 44 15.18 -42.07 9.46
C LEU A 44 15.31 -41.91 10.99
N ASP A 45 15.68 -42.98 11.70
CA ASP A 45 15.59 -42.99 13.17
C ASP A 45 16.55 -42.00 13.83
N ASP A 46 17.70 -41.78 13.26
CA ASP A 46 18.71 -40.84 13.78
C ASP A 46 18.30 -39.36 13.56
N LEU A 47 17.61 -39.09 12.46
CA LEU A 47 17.11 -37.73 12.17
C LEU A 47 15.95 -37.32 13.07
N MET A 48 15.14 -38.30 13.49
CA MET A 48 13.94 -38.09 14.34
C MET A 48 14.27 -38.12 15.83
N SER A 49 15.40 -38.70 16.24
CA SER A 49 15.81 -38.83 17.64
C SER A 49 16.40 -37.54 18.25
N GLY A 50 16.63 -36.50 17.43
CA GLY A 50 17.21 -35.25 17.91
C GLY A 50 18.71 -35.32 18.24
N SER A 51 19.40 -36.35 17.74
CA SER A 51 20.86 -36.36 17.77
C SER A 51 21.39 -35.15 17.01
N PRO A 52 22.34 -34.39 17.59
CA PRO A 52 22.91 -33.22 16.90
C PRO A 52 23.58 -33.69 15.62
N MET A 53 23.20 -33.17 14.49
CA MET A 53 24.01 -33.20 13.28
C MET A 53 25.42 -32.75 13.68
N PRO A 54 26.52 -33.39 13.21
CA PRO A 54 27.86 -32.97 13.54
C PRO A 54 27.95 -31.48 13.25
N ASP A 55 28.19 -30.71 14.32
CA ASP A 55 28.42 -29.28 14.24
C ASP A 55 29.58 -29.05 13.29
N GLU A 56 29.33 -28.71 12.04
CA GLU A 56 30.21 -27.77 11.36
C GLU A 56 30.12 -26.50 12.21
N GLU A 57 31.09 -26.27 13.08
CA GLU A 57 31.28 -24.98 13.71
C GLU A 57 31.15 -23.95 12.60
N PRO A 58 30.18 -23.01 12.66
CA PRO A 58 30.15 -21.95 11.70
C PRO A 58 31.46 -21.20 11.86
N THR A 59 32.39 -21.40 10.91
CA THR A 59 33.46 -20.43 10.72
C THR A 59 32.80 -19.06 10.82
N PRO A 60 33.34 -18.10 11.59
CA PRO A 60 32.78 -16.76 11.67
C PRO A 60 32.89 -16.17 10.26
N LYS A 61 31.86 -16.47 9.45
CA LYS A 61 31.58 -15.70 8.25
C LYS A 61 31.26 -14.34 8.80
N GLU A 62 32.10 -13.37 8.46
CA GLU A 62 31.78 -11.96 8.62
C GLU A 62 30.26 -11.81 8.43
N VAL A 63 29.58 -11.39 9.48
CA VAL A 63 28.18 -11.00 9.41
C VAL A 63 28.20 -9.72 8.58
N VAL A 64 28.27 -9.89 7.26
CA VAL A 64 27.86 -8.84 6.35
C VAL A 64 26.39 -8.71 6.65
N GLU A 65 26.05 -7.73 7.47
CA GLU A 65 24.67 -7.33 7.69
C GLU A 65 24.07 -7.14 6.29
N LYS A 66 23.30 -8.13 5.84
CA LYS A 66 22.59 -8.00 4.57
C LYS A 66 21.68 -6.80 4.75
N GLU A 67 22.06 -5.69 4.12
CA GLU A 67 21.27 -4.48 4.11
C GLU A 67 19.82 -4.84 3.75
N THR A 68 18.94 -4.73 4.71
CA THR A 68 17.53 -5.01 4.46
C THR A 68 16.96 -3.95 3.54
N VAL A 69 15.89 -4.26 2.80
CA VAL A 69 15.18 -3.27 1.95
C VAL A 69 14.81 -2.03 2.76
N MET A 70 14.48 -2.21 4.05
CA MET A 70 14.14 -1.10 4.95
C MET A 70 15.34 -0.22 5.29
N SER A 71 16.53 -0.79 5.51
CA SER A 71 17.74 0.01 5.76
C SER A 71 18.15 0.81 4.52
N LYS A 72 18.03 0.22 3.34
CA LYS A 72 18.26 0.94 2.06
C LYS A 72 17.29 2.09 1.86
N LEU A 73 16.00 1.88 2.12
CA LEU A 73 15.01 2.95 2.02
C LEU A 73 15.30 4.09 3.00
N ARG A 74 15.65 3.78 4.25
CA ARG A 74 16.02 4.78 5.27
C ARG A 74 17.29 5.56 4.92
N GLY A 75 18.23 4.96 4.22
CA GLY A 75 19.44 5.63 3.74
C GLY A 75 19.23 6.49 2.48
N SER A 76 18.17 6.24 1.71
CA SER A 76 17.96 6.88 0.40
C SER A 76 16.86 7.94 0.39
N VAL A 77 15.89 7.86 1.29
CA VAL A 77 14.71 8.73 1.30
C VAL A 77 14.44 9.22 2.72
N ASN A 78 14.32 10.51 2.90
CA ASN A 78 13.93 11.11 4.18
C ASN A 78 12.40 11.13 4.32
N VAL A 79 11.92 10.99 5.56
CA VAL A 79 10.50 11.21 5.88
C VAL A 79 10.18 12.68 5.63
N PRO A 80 9.14 13.01 4.85
CA PRO A 80 8.77 14.40 4.61
C PRO A 80 8.32 15.08 5.91
N GLU A 81 8.91 16.23 6.23
CA GLU A 81 8.60 16.99 7.44
C GLU A 81 7.16 17.53 7.49
N GLU A 82 6.52 17.63 6.32
CA GLU A 82 5.14 18.10 6.15
C GLU A 82 4.09 17.12 6.68
N PHE A 83 4.47 15.92 7.10
CA PHE A 83 3.51 14.93 7.57
C PHE A 83 3.84 14.41 8.95
N LYS A 84 2.78 14.10 9.70
CA LYS A 84 2.88 13.38 10.97
C LYS A 84 2.48 11.92 10.75
N PHE A 85 3.44 11.04 10.97
CA PHE A 85 3.21 9.60 11.03
C PHE A 85 3.26 9.12 12.49
N ALA A 86 2.68 7.96 12.77
CA ALA A 86 2.75 7.32 14.09
C ALA A 86 4.22 7.07 14.49
N ASP A 87 5.02 6.63 13.52
CA ASP A 87 6.47 6.51 13.58
C ASP A 87 7.07 6.58 12.16
N ASP A 88 8.38 6.76 12.06
CA ASP A 88 9.07 6.80 10.76
C ASP A 88 8.97 5.45 10.02
N THR A 89 8.80 4.35 10.74
CA THR A 89 8.62 3.02 10.17
C THR A 89 7.36 2.93 9.32
N THR A 90 6.31 3.67 9.70
CA THR A 90 5.05 3.76 8.94
C THR A 90 5.31 4.28 7.52
N PHE A 91 6.06 5.36 7.37
CA PHE A 91 6.40 5.93 6.07
C PHE A 91 7.20 4.96 5.20
N TYR A 92 8.26 4.36 5.75
CA TYR A 92 9.08 3.40 5.02
C TYR A 92 8.33 2.12 4.68
N THR A 93 7.38 1.71 5.53
CA THR A 93 6.49 0.57 5.24
C THR A 93 5.56 0.89 4.07
N MET A 94 5.01 2.10 4.00
CA MET A 94 4.25 2.56 2.83
C MET A 94 5.10 2.50 1.56
N LEU A 95 6.30 3.09 1.56
CA LEU A 95 7.19 3.05 0.40
C LEU A 95 7.51 1.62 -0.04
N ARG A 96 7.89 0.75 0.90
CA ARG A 96 8.15 -0.66 0.61
C ARG A 96 6.94 -1.33 -0.05
N ASN A 97 5.73 -1.06 0.44
CA ASN A 97 4.51 -1.65 -0.09
C ASN A 97 4.18 -1.11 -1.49
N ILE A 98 4.44 0.17 -1.76
CA ILE A 98 4.32 0.76 -3.08
C ILE A 98 5.26 0.07 -4.08
N PHE A 99 6.55 -0.09 -3.73
CA PHE A 99 7.51 -0.79 -4.59
C PHE A 99 7.16 -2.27 -4.82
N ARG A 100 6.38 -2.89 -3.93
CA ARG A 100 5.84 -4.25 -4.10
C ARG A 100 4.52 -4.30 -4.85
N GLY A 101 4.01 -3.18 -5.37
CA GLY A 101 2.73 -3.09 -6.07
C GLY A 101 1.52 -3.37 -5.16
N LYS A 102 1.64 -3.10 -3.85
CA LYS A 102 0.58 -3.31 -2.86
C LYS A 102 -0.20 -2.03 -2.65
N ASN A 103 -1.46 -2.00 -3.04
CA ASN A 103 -2.34 -0.84 -2.90
C ASN A 103 -2.46 -0.38 -1.45
N ILE A 104 -2.46 0.93 -1.22
CA ILE A 104 -2.60 1.53 0.11
C ILE A 104 -3.79 2.48 0.18
N LEU A 105 -4.38 2.57 1.37
CA LEU A 105 -5.44 3.51 1.71
C LEU A 105 -4.96 4.45 2.81
N ILE A 106 -5.10 5.74 2.58
CA ILE A 106 -4.85 6.76 3.59
C ILE A 106 -6.17 7.32 4.10
N THR A 107 -6.32 7.27 5.39
CA THR A 107 -7.49 7.78 6.10
C THR A 107 -7.09 8.99 6.94
N GLY A 108 -8.06 9.81 7.32
CA GLY A 108 -7.81 10.96 8.20
C GLY A 108 -8.72 12.14 7.89
N PRO A 109 -8.65 13.21 8.71
CA PRO A 109 -9.50 14.37 8.56
C PRO A 109 -9.22 15.15 7.27
N SER A 110 -10.16 16.01 6.86
CA SER A 110 -9.96 16.89 5.70
C SER A 110 -8.82 17.88 5.97
N GLY A 111 -8.00 18.13 4.94
CA GLY A 111 -6.90 19.10 5.04
C GLY A 111 -5.65 18.61 5.80
N CYS A 112 -5.58 17.35 6.26
CA CYS A 112 -4.36 16.81 6.88
C CYS A 112 -3.25 16.45 5.87
N GLY A 113 -3.47 16.65 4.55
CA GLY A 113 -2.43 16.48 3.54
C GLY A 113 -2.44 15.15 2.78
N LYS A 114 -3.49 14.33 2.87
CA LYS A 114 -3.57 13.01 2.21
C LYS A 114 -3.21 13.05 0.72
N SER A 115 -3.84 13.94 -0.04
CA SER A 115 -3.59 14.07 -1.49
C SER A 115 -2.19 14.65 -1.79
N SER A 116 -1.65 15.49 -0.91
CA SER A 116 -0.27 15.99 -1.02
C SER A 116 0.75 14.88 -0.80
N LEU A 117 0.51 14.02 0.20
CA LEU A 117 1.35 12.83 0.44
C LEU A 117 1.39 11.90 -0.78
N GLY A 118 0.22 11.67 -1.42
CA GLY A 118 0.15 10.85 -2.63
C GLY A 118 1.03 11.39 -3.78
N LYS A 119 1.08 12.70 -3.97
CA LYS A 119 1.96 13.34 -4.97
C LYS A 119 3.43 13.13 -4.65
N ILE A 120 3.84 13.35 -3.40
CA ILE A 120 5.23 13.16 -2.95
C ILE A 120 5.65 11.68 -3.12
N LEU A 121 4.78 10.74 -2.74
CA LEU A 121 5.06 9.32 -2.93
C LEU A 121 5.19 8.94 -4.41
N ALA A 122 4.39 9.53 -5.29
CA ALA A 122 4.50 9.33 -6.72
C ALA A 122 5.84 9.86 -7.27
N GLU A 123 6.27 11.05 -6.85
CA GLU A 123 7.57 11.63 -7.20
C GLU A 123 8.73 10.73 -6.75
N ILE A 124 8.70 10.25 -5.50
CA ILE A 124 9.72 9.35 -4.95
C ILE A 124 9.81 8.05 -5.74
N THR A 125 8.68 7.52 -6.18
CA THR A 125 8.63 6.25 -6.94
C THR A 125 8.88 6.43 -8.43
N SER A 126 8.98 7.66 -8.92
CA SER A 126 9.20 8.02 -10.34
C SER A 126 8.19 7.40 -11.30
N LYS A 127 6.96 7.14 -10.83
CA LYS A 127 5.87 6.60 -11.63
C LYS A 127 5.06 7.72 -12.26
N GLU A 128 4.45 7.44 -13.43
CA GLU A 128 3.51 8.37 -14.05
C GLU A 128 2.29 8.58 -13.14
N PHE A 129 2.02 9.85 -12.79
CA PHE A 129 1.01 10.21 -11.81
C PHE A 129 -0.34 10.53 -12.45
N TYR A 130 -1.35 9.81 -12.01
CA TYR A 130 -2.75 10.08 -12.35
C TYR A 130 -3.56 10.36 -11.08
N SER A 131 -4.47 11.33 -11.15
CA SER A 131 -5.36 11.67 -10.03
C SER A 131 -6.82 11.64 -10.48
N PHE A 132 -7.64 10.96 -9.69
CA PHE A 132 -9.08 10.78 -9.90
C PHE A 132 -9.80 11.15 -8.61
N ASN A 133 -10.50 12.29 -8.61
CA ASN A 133 -11.27 12.74 -7.46
C ASN A 133 -12.73 12.29 -7.62
N PHE A 134 -13.27 11.64 -6.60
CA PHE A 134 -14.66 11.13 -6.57
C PHE A 134 -15.58 11.97 -5.70
N GLY A 135 -15.06 13.01 -5.04
CA GLY A 135 -15.82 13.88 -4.13
C GLY A 135 -17.03 14.56 -4.75
N ASP A 136 -16.94 14.96 -6.02
CA ASP A 136 -17.96 15.69 -6.75
C ASP A 136 -18.49 14.92 -7.98
N THR A 137 -18.25 13.60 -8.02
CA THR A 137 -18.59 12.80 -9.21
C THR A 137 -19.98 12.24 -9.11
N MET A 138 -20.89 12.69 -9.99
CA MET A 138 -22.26 12.16 -10.09
C MET A 138 -22.33 10.86 -10.92
N ASN A 139 -21.36 10.60 -11.76
CA ASN A 139 -21.27 9.40 -12.57
C ASN A 139 -19.85 8.78 -12.50
N PRO A 140 -19.59 7.91 -11.52
CA PRO A 140 -18.31 7.22 -11.39
C PRO A 140 -17.97 6.32 -12.59
N SER A 141 -18.98 5.68 -13.19
CA SER A 141 -18.81 4.78 -14.33
C SER A 141 -18.21 5.51 -15.54
N ALA A 142 -18.76 6.65 -15.94
CA ALA A 142 -18.21 7.43 -17.05
C ALA A 142 -16.78 7.91 -16.79
N LYS A 143 -16.45 8.21 -15.53
CA LYS A 143 -15.11 8.65 -15.13
C LYS A 143 -14.08 7.52 -15.14
N LEU A 144 -14.49 6.30 -14.81
CA LEU A 144 -13.62 5.13 -14.75
C LEU A 144 -13.59 4.37 -16.07
N LEU A 145 -14.74 4.10 -16.67
CA LEU A 145 -14.83 3.29 -17.88
C LEU A 145 -14.59 4.12 -19.12
N GLY A 146 -15.32 5.21 -19.25
CA GLY A 146 -15.35 6.05 -20.43
C GLY A 146 -16.77 6.45 -20.78
N ASP A 147 -16.96 6.94 -21.98
CA ASP A 147 -18.22 7.50 -22.41
C ASP A 147 -18.41 7.30 -23.93
N THR A 148 -19.66 7.02 -24.35
CA THR A 148 -20.03 6.91 -25.75
C THR A 148 -20.13 8.30 -26.37
N LYS A 149 -19.37 8.54 -27.41
CA LYS A 149 -19.35 9.79 -28.19
C LYS A 149 -20.07 9.62 -29.49
N TYR A 150 -20.67 10.70 -29.98
CA TYR A 150 -21.33 10.76 -31.28
C TYR A 150 -20.76 11.92 -32.12
N ASP A 151 -20.45 11.64 -33.34
CA ASP A 151 -20.10 12.62 -34.35
C ASP A 151 -20.91 12.35 -35.62
N LYS A 152 -21.25 13.43 -36.38
CA LYS A 152 -22.09 13.29 -37.58
C LYS A 152 -21.44 12.54 -38.72
N GLU A 153 -20.09 12.55 -38.77
CA GLU A 153 -19.29 11.93 -39.85
C GLU A 153 -18.88 10.52 -39.47
N SER A 154 -18.48 10.31 -38.20
CA SER A 154 -17.92 9.06 -37.68
C SER A 154 -18.96 8.13 -37.01
N GLY A 155 -20.19 8.64 -36.75
CA GLY A 155 -21.19 7.88 -36.02
C GLY A 155 -20.95 7.85 -34.53
N THR A 156 -21.31 6.74 -33.92
CA THR A 156 -21.18 6.54 -32.46
C THR A 156 -19.96 5.66 -32.18
N TRP A 157 -19.10 6.05 -31.22
CA TRP A 157 -17.97 5.22 -30.77
C TRP A 157 -17.77 5.36 -29.26
N PHE A 158 -17.22 4.32 -28.64
CA PHE A 158 -16.81 4.36 -27.23
C PHE A 158 -15.44 5.02 -27.10
N LYS A 159 -15.32 5.99 -26.17
CA LYS A 159 -14.06 6.64 -25.81
C LYS A 159 -13.64 6.22 -24.41
N PRO A 160 -12.57 5.40 -24.26
CA PRO A 160 -12.04 5.02 -22.94
C PRO A 160 -11.65 6.25 -22.10
N SER A 161 -11.79 6.14 -20.80
CA SER A 161 -11.40 7.19 -19.86
C SER A 161 -9.88 7.29 -19.67
N ARG A 162 -9.44 8.35 -19.01
CA ARG A 162 -8.04 8.44 -18.55
C ARG A 162 -7.67 7.33 -17.55
N PHE A 163 -8.65 6.78 -16.82
CA PHE A 163 -8.41 5.71 -15.88
C PHE A 163 -8.04 4.41 -16.60
N VAL A 164 -8.68 4.10 -17.70
CA VAL A 164 -8.32 2.96 -18.56
C VAL A 164 -6.85 3.05 -19.00
N ASN A 165 -6.42 4.22 -19.44
CA ASN A 165 -5.01 4.43 -19.81
C ASN A 165 -4.06 4.28 -18.62
N ALA A 166 -4.44 4.83 -17.47
CA ALA A 166 -3.64 4.77 -16.24
C ALA A 166 -3.41 3.32 -15.78
N ILE A 167 -4.44 2.48 -15.80
CA ILE A 167 -4.31 1.10 -15.33
C ILE A 167 -3.51 0.21 -16.27
N GLN A 168 -3.37 0.59 -17.55
CA GLN A 168 -2.57 -0.14 -18.53
C GLN A 168 -1.08 0.24 -18.51
N ALA A 169 -0.70 1.28 -17.77
CA ALA A 169 0.67 1.79 -17.66
C ALA A 169 1.32 1.44 -16.31
N ASP A 170 2.64 1.58 -16.23
CA ASP A 170 3.38 1.58 -14.95
C ASP A 170 3.13 2.91 -14.24
N SER A 171 2.01 3.02 -13.55
CA SER A 171 1.45 4.26 -13.05
C SER A 171 1.26 4.27 -11.54
N PHE A 172 1.19 5.48 -10.99
CA PHE A 172 0.71 5.79 -9.66
C PHE A 172 -0.66 6.47 -9.77
N SER A 173 -1.73 5.73 -9.53
CA SER A 173 -3.09 6.22 -9.61
C SER A 173 -3.63 6.61 -8.24
N MET A 174 -3.83 7.89 -8.01
CA MET A 174 -4.46 8.42 -6.80
C MET A 174 -5.99 8.45 -6.97
N LEU A 175 -6.68 7.70 -6.12
CA LEU A 175 -8.13 7.62 -6.01
C LEU A 175 -8.57 8.47 -4.80
N ASP A 176 -8.94 9.71 -5.04
CA ASP A 176 -9.21 10.68 -3.97
C ASP A 176 -10.69 10.66 -3.57
N GLU A 177 -10.96 10.65 -2.26
CA GLU A 177 -12.29 10.65 -1.66
C GLU A 177 -13.18 9.45 -2.03
N VAL A 178 -12.61 8.23 -2.00
CA VAL A 178 -13.30 6.99 -2.39
C VAL A 178 -14.53 6.65 -1.53
N THR A 179 -14.71 7.28 -0.39
CA THR A 179 -15.88 7.11 0.51
C THR A 179 -17.07 7.97 0.13
N ARG A 180 -16.95 8.86 -0.87
CA ARG A 180 -18.04 9.77 -1.27
C ARG A 180 -19.00 9.20 -2.31
N ASP A 181 -18.74 8.00 -2.82
CA ASP A 181 -19.68 7.32 -3.72
C ASP A 181 -20.90 6.84 -2.95
N LEU A 182 -22.03 7.48 -3.19
CA LEU A 182 -23.31 7.17 -2.56
C LEU A 182 -24.05 6.01 -3.24
N THR A 183 -23.62 5.62 -4.44
CA THR A 183 -24.32 4.61 -5.27
C THR A 183 -23.72 3.22 -5.08
N GLY A 184 -22.45 3.12 -4.68
CA GLY A 184 -21.70 1.88 -4.63
C GLY A 184 -21.12 1.44 -5.99
N ASP A 185 -21.38 2.19 -7.07
CA ASP A 185 -20.90 1.86 -8.41
C ASP A 185 -19.37 1.91 -8.49
N LEU A 186 -18.76 2.87 -7.80
CA LEU A 186 -17.32 2.99 -7.70
C LEU A 186 -16.70 1.70 -7.13
N ALA A 187 -17.30 1.15 -6.08
CA ALA A 187 -16.85 -0.09 -5.46
C ALA A 187 -16.90 -1.26 -6.45
N ASN A 188 -18.03 -1.45 -7.11
CA ASN A 188 -18.23 -2.54 -8.05
C ASN A 188 -17.23 -2.50 -9.20
N ILE A 189 -16.91 -1.32 -9.73
CA ILE A 189 -15.96 -1.14 -10.83
C ILE A 189 -14.51 -1.34 -10.37
N LEU A 190 -14.14 -0.80 -9.19
CA LEU A 190 -12.76 -0.83 -8.72
C LEU A 190 -12.35 -2.14 -8.04
N MET A 191 -13.29 -2.91 -7.48
CA MET A 191 -12.94 -4.17 -6.80
C MET A 191 -12.13 -5.13 -7.65
N PRO A 192 -12.51 -5.46 -8.91
CA PRO A 192 -11.72 -6.35 -9.78
C PRO A 192 -10.35 -5.75 -10.15
N VAL A 193 -10.27 -4.41 -10.25
CA VAL A 193 -9.02 -3.69 -10.56
C VAL A 193 -8.03 -3.76 -9.41
N LEU A 194 -8.51 -3.63 -8.18
CA LEU A 194 -7.68 -3.56 -6.96
C LEU A 194 -7.28 -4.92 -6.41
N ASP A 195 -8.02 -5.97 -6.74
CA ASP A 195 -7.75 -7.33 -6.24
C ASP A 195 -6.73 -8.12 -7.09
N GLY A 196 -6.68 -9.43 -6.85
CA GLY A 196 -5.78 -10.34 -7.59
C GLY A 196 -6.20 -10.60 -9.05
N GLN A 197 -7.43 -10.26 -9.44
CA GLN A 197 -7.94 -10.51 -10.79
C GLN A 197 -7.33 -9.53 -11.80
N LYS A 198 -7.09 -8.28 -11.39
CA LYS A 198 -6.36 -7.27 -12.16
C LYS A 198 -6.97 -7.00 -13.54
N TYR A 199 -8.28 -6.80 -13.62
CA TYR A 199 -8.96 -6.42 -14.85
C TYR A 199 -10.04 -5.35 -14.59
N LEU A 200 -10.41 -4.62 -15.65
CA LEU A 200 -11.53 -3.69 -15.70
C LEU A 200 -12.47 -4.14 -16.83
N ALA A 201 -13.73 -4.42 -16.51
CA ALA A 201 -14.74 -4.73 -17.52
C ALA A 201 -15.16 -3.44 -18.28
N LEU A 202 -15.32 -3.55 -19.60
CA LEU A 202 -15.72 -2.46 -20.50
C LEU A 202 -16.91 -2.93 -21.34
N ASP A 203 -18.03 -3.21 -20.70
CA ASP A 203 -19.21 -3.80 -21.33
C ASP A 203 -19.81 -2.93 -22.46
N GLU A 204 -19.49 -1.64 -22.52
CA GLU A 204 -19.93 -0.70 -23.58
C GLU A 204 -18.95 -0.61 -24.75
N SER A 205 -17.80 -1.29 -24.70
CA SER A 205 -16.79 -1.25 -25.75
C SER A 205 -17.05 -2.33 -26.81
N GLU A 206 -17.10 -1.96 -28.07
CA GLU A 206 -17.14 -2.92 -29.17
C GLU A 206 -15.81 -3.64 -29.42
N ASP A 207 -14.69 -3.04 -28.98
CA ASP A 207 -13.34 -3.54 -29.27
C ASP A 207 -12.81 -4.50 -28.21
N ALA A 208 -13.26 -4.38 -26.96
CA ALA A 208 -12.77 -5.23 -25.87
C ALA A 208 -13.76 -5.29 -24.70
N ASP A 209 -14.06 -6.51 -24.26
CA ASP A 209 -14.94 -6.77 -23.09
C ASP A 209 -14.25 -6.41 -21.76
N SER A 210 -12.93 -6.38 -21.75
CA SER A 210 -12.14 -6.07 -20.54
C SER A 210 -10.72 -5.60 -20.84
N VAL A 211 -10.14 -4.88 -19.89
CA VAL A 211 -8.78 -4.36 -19.93
C VAL A 211 -7.99 -4.88 -18.74
N SER A 212 -6.82 -5.46 -18.99
CA SER A 212 -5.92 -5.94 -17.94
C SER A 212 -5.18 -4.80 -17.25
N VAL A 213 -5.02 -4.91 -15.94
CA VAL A 213 -4.24 -3.95 -15.13
C VAL A 213 -2.75 -4.29 -15.25
N HIS A 214 -1.94 -3.31 -15.58
CA HIS A 214 -0.48 -3.45 -15.68
C HIS A 214 0.13 -3.84 -14.32
N LYS A 215 1.16 -4.70 -14.34
CA LYS A 215 1.82 -5.20 -13.11
C LYS A 215 2.39 -4.09 -12.23
N GLY A 216 2.86 -3.01 -12.84
CA GLY A 216 3.41 -1.85 -12.16
C GLY A 216 2.37 -0.80 -11.77
N ALA A 217 1.10 -0.93 -12.20
CA ALA A 217 0.05 -0.02 -11.78
C ALA A 217 -0.17 -0.14 -10.25
N PHE A 218 -0.12 1.00 -9.57
CA PHE A 218 -0.26 1.12 -8.13
C PHE A 218 -1.40 2.08 -7.80
N PHE A 219 -2.18 1.73 -6.79
CA PHE A 219 -3.32 2.52 -6.36
C PHE A 219 -3.13 3.05 -4.94
N TYR A 220 -3.22 4.36 -4.83
CA TYR A 220 -3.21 5.15 -3.61
C TYR A 220 -4.62 5.73 -3.42
N ALA A 221 -5.37 5.22 -2.46
CA ALA A 221 -6.71 5.73 -2.17
C ALA A 221 -6.70 6.65 -0.95
N THR A 222 -7.62 7.63 -0.93
CA THR A 222 -7.86 8.47 0.24
C THR A 222 -9.31 8.38 0.68
N ALA A 223 -9.52 8.47 2.00
CA ALA A 223 -10.84 8.54 2.60
C ALA A 223 -10.86 9.54 3.76
N ASN A 224 -11.94 10.33 3.85
CA ASN A 224 -12.19 11.16 5.00
C ASN A 224 -12.92 10.34 6.05
N ILE A 225 -12.36 10.29 7.29
CA ILE A 225 -12.97 9.61 8.43
C ILE A 225 -13.17 10.64 9.53
N GLY A 226 -14.28 10.52 10.26
CA GLY A 226 -14.63 11.38 11.38
C GLY A 226 -16.13 11.53 11.51
N ARG A 227 -16.60 11.91 12.68
CA ARG A 227 -18.03 12.11 12.94
C ARG A 227 -18.64 13.18 12.06
N GLU A 228 -17.85 14.16 11.65
CA GLU A 228 -18.25 15.27 10.77
C GLU A 228 -18.56 14.83 9.33
N TYR A 229 -18.15 13.60 8.96
CA TYR A 229 -18.39 13.04 7.62
C TYR A 229 -19.55 12.03 7.59
N LEU A 230 -20.15 11.70 8.77
CA LEU A 230 -21.30 10.81 8.87
C LEU A 230 -22.51 11.42 8.14
N GLY A 231 -22.75 10.99 6.93
CA GLY A 231 -23.83 11.50 6.05
C GLY A 231 -23.32 12.07 4.74
N ALA A 232 -22.03 12.37 4.63
CA ALA A 232 -21.38 12.77 3.38
C ALA A 232 -20.39 11.72 2.85
N SER A 233 -20.06 10.72 3.66
CA SER A 233 -19.23 9.57 3.27
C SER A 233 -19.78 8.29 3.87
N HIS A 234 -19.63 7.19 3.15
CA HIS A 234 -19.91 5.85 3.67
C HIS A 234 -18.71 5.27 4.37
N ASP A 235 -18.94 4.49 5.45
CA ASP A 235 -17.90 3.65 6.00
C ASP A 235 -17.49 2.64 4.94
N LEU A 236 -16.16 2.54 4.74
CA LEU A 236 -15.62 1.51 3.88
C LEU A 236 -15.93 0.13 4.48
N ASP A 237 -16.66 -0.68 3.75
CA ASP A 237 -16.94 -2.03 4.14
C ASP A 237 -15.65 -2.88 4.20
N ARG A 238 -15.77 -4.09 4.73
CA ARG A 238 -14.63 -4.99 4.87
C ARG A 238 -14.05 -5.41 3.51
N ALA A 239 -14.92 -5.64 2.51
CA ALA A 239 -14.48 -6.05 1.18
C ALA A 239 -13.63 -4.97 0.52
N TRP A 240 -13.96 -3.69 0.68
CA TRP A 240 -13.12 -2.59 0.27
C TRP A 240 -11.75 -2.58 0.96
N LYS A 241 -11.76 -2.67 2.30
CA LYS A 241 -10.53 -2.65 3.11
C LYS A 241 -9.56 -3.76 2.72
N ASP A 242 -10.08 -4.93 2.42
CA ASP A 242 -9.28 -6.11 2.04
C ASP A 242 -8.55 -5.93 0.68
N ARG A 243 -8.94 -4.97 -0.18
CA ARG A 243 -8.26 -4.63 -1.45
C ARG A 243 -7.00 -3.79 -1.26
N PHE A 244 -6.85 -3.16 -0.10
CA PHE A 244 -5.66 -2.37 0.23
C PHE A 244 -4.63 -3.22 0.96
N THR A 245 -4.08 -4.20 0.24
CA THR A 245 -3.14 -5.21 0.78
C THR A 245 -1.81 -4.62 1.24
N GLY A 246 -1.50 -3.38 0.87
CA GLY A 246 -0.36 -2.62 1.36
C GLY A 246 -0.60 -1.92 2.70
N GLY A 247 -1.84 -1.97 3.19
CA GLY A 247 -2.25 -1.43 4.48
C GLY A 247 -3.13 -0.20 4.40
N ILE A 248 -3.75 0.10 5.54
CA ILE A 248 -4.56 1.29 5.79
C ILE A 248 -3.81 2.12 6.82
N TYR A 249 -3.51 3.37 6.47
CA TYR A 249 -2.72 4.27 7.30
C TYR A 249 -3.54 5.51 7.64
N GLU A 250 -3.52 5.88 8.92
CA GLU A 250 -4.18 7.09 9.37
C GLU A 250 -3.19 8.26 9.40
N LEU A 251 -3.58 9.37 8.78
CA LEU A 251 -2.83 10.61 8.77
C LEU A 251 -3.53 11.62 9.67
N GLU A 252 -2.82 12.14 10.64
CA GLU A 252 -3.31 13.16 11.57
C GLU A 252 -2.89 14.57 11.16
N TYR A 253 -3.49 15.57 11.79
CA TYR A 253 -2.99 16.94 11.70
C TYR A 253 -1.62 17.07 12.35
N LEU A 254 -0.79 17.94 11.80
CA LEU A 254 0.49 18.30 12.40
C LEU A 254 0.30 18.92 13.79
N PRO A 255 1.24 18.69 14.73
CA PRO A 255 1.28 19.46 15.97
C PRO A 255 1.39 20.97 15.66
N PRO A 256 0.76 21.85 16.46
CA PRO A 256 0.72 23.29 16.20
C PRO A 256 2.09 23.93 15.92
N GLN A 257 3.13 23.49 16.62
CA GLN A 257 4.48 24.00 16.41
C GLN A 257 5.03 23.61 15.02
N LYS A 258 4.87 22.36 14.60
CA LYS A 258 5.30 21.90 13.27
C LYS A 258 4.48 22.53 12.15
N GLU A 259 3.18 22.73 12.38
CA GLU A 259 2.31 23.41 11.41
C GLU A 259 2.76 24.85 11.19
N LYS A 260 3.14 25.57 12.26
CA LYS A 260 3.73 26.91 12.19
C LYS A 260 5.03 26.92 11.39
N GLU A 261 5.95 26.02 11.70
CA GLU A 261 7.22 25.89 10.98
C GLU A 261 7.00 25.63 9.50
N LEU A 262 6.06 24.73 9.15
CA LEU A 262 5.68 24.44 7.78
C LEU A 262 5.09 25.68 7.07
N LEU A 263 4.21 26.43 7.72
CA LEU A 263 3.65 27.66 7.16
C LEU A 263 4.73 28.70 6.86
N GLN A 264 5.68 28.86 7.78
CA GLN A 264 6.80 29.78 7.60
C GLN A 264 7.81 29.32 6.53
N SER A 265 8.07 28.02 6.42
CA SER A 265 8.94 27.48 5.36
C SER A 265 8.36 27.69 3.96
N ARG A 266 7.03 27.59 3.82
CA ARG A 266 6.33 27.81 2.55
C ARG A 266 6.12 29.27 2.20
N ASN A 267 6.15 30.15 3.19
CA ASN A 267 6.00 31.60 3.00
C ASN A 267 6.99 32.36 3.87
N ALA A 268 8.14 32.69 3.30
CA ALA A 268 9.21 33.40 3.98
C ALA A 268 8.82 34.81 4.50
N GLN A 269 7.72 35.37 4.00
CA GLN A 269 7.22 36.68 4.47
C GLN A 269 6.27 36.55 5.68
N LEU A 270 5.88 35.32 6.05
CA LEU A 270 4.98 35.07 7.17
C LEU A 270 5.74 35.15 8.50
N ASP A 271 5.51 36.21 9.25
CA ASP A 271 6.10 36.36 10.58
C ASP A 271 5.51 35.39 11.62
N ALA A 272 6.22 35.21 12.72
CA ALA A 272 5.85 34.23 13.76
C ALA A 272 4.51 34.56 14.45
N TYR A 273 4.13 35.82 14.54
CA TYR A 273 2.88 36.23 15.18
C TYR A 273 1.67 35.85 14.31
N ASN A 274 1.74 36.18 13.02
CA ASN A 274 0.67 35.84 12.09
C ASN A 274 0.57 34.33 11.86
N ALA A 275 1.71 33.61 11.79
CA ALA A 275 1.73 32.15 11.75
C ALA A 275 1.00 31.52 12.95
N ASN A 276 1.27 32.00 14.17
CA ASN A 276 0.55 31.53 15.37
C ASN A 276 -0.96 31.79 15.28
N LYS A 277 -1.39 32.97 14.82
CA LYS A 277 -2.81 33.28 14.67
C LYS A 277 -3.52 32.34 13.68
N ILE A 278 -2.84 32.01 12.58
CA ILE A 278 -3.39 31.08 11.57
C ILE A 278 -3.55 29.69 12.19
N VAL A 279 -2.54 29.19 12.89
CA VAL A 279 -2.57 27.86 13.54
C VAL A 279 -3.64 27.82 14.64
N ASP A 280 -3.73 28.86 15.48
CA ASP A 280 -4.75 28.95 16.53
C ASP A 280 -6.17 29.00 15.96
N PHE A 281 -6.35 29.72 14.84
CA PHE A 281 -7.64 29.74 14.15
C PHE A 281 -7.98 28.36 13.57
N ALA A 282 -7.05 27.73 12.86
CA ALA A 282 -7.22 26.39 12.31
C ALA A 282 -7.58 25.35 13.40
N LYS A 283 -6.92 25.42 14.57
CA LYS A 283 -7.24 24.55 15.71
C LYS A 283 -8.65 24.73 16.28
N ARG A 284 -9.25 25.92 16.15
CA ARG A 284 -10.62 26.19 16.62
C ARG A 284 -11.69 25.71 15.63
N VAL A 285 -11.33 25.62 14.36
CA VAL A 285 -12.26 25.23 13.27
C VAL A 285 -12.25 23.71 13.06
N ARG A 286 -11.19 23.05 13.44
CA ARG A 286 -11.01 21.57 13.44
C ARG A 286 -11.68 20.92 14.65
#